data_87c8c080536d0a69588e851ac2a7998d
#
_entry.id   87c8c080536d0a69588e851ac2a7998d
#
_cell.length_a   1.000
_cell.length_b   1.000
_cell.length_c   1.000
_cell.angle_alpha   90.00
_cell.angle_beta   90.00
_cell.angle_gamma   90.00
#
_symmetry.space_group_name_H-M   'P 1'
#
loop_
_entity.id
_entity.type
_entity.pdbx_description
1 polymer ?
#
loop_
_entity_poly.entity_id
_entity_poly.type
_entity_poly.pdbx_seq_one_letter_code
_entity_poly.pdbx_strand_id
1 'polypeptide(L)'
;NFLHYRRGRKVLKKAAIIILAVLVLAVGGVSAYVAMIDWNEHKDQIAAQFSEVSGKRVVFEGPVSFKIFPSPDLTASNIKIYSREGVNQDVPLATIDRLVAKLSLWPLLKGNFEVKMMSLIEPKILMDVDDNGRLNWQSSITEEQKLNLDNVEIKLDSVLLEKATLNFVNAKHDVDIKLENLNAEVIAPSIFGPYRIEGSYIKDNNPEGFAMSLGRFSESFATSVNFVLNHPTSETFVRFDGSILLKNDAINGNLIVESKKPVDFINKNFKDVNLGTAYDYPLALSMQLDTNKTKASLSNIVVKYGTTAGAGNILIPLAEEYAGEDEEPSRRRAEIGFEMTDFDLTPIAAALKAGYEKYGAEGAAYNPQLKF
;
A
#
# COMPACT_ATOMS: atom_id res chain seq x y z
N ASN A 1 -57.05 -10.25 -42.56
CA ASN A 1 -56.22 -10.37 -41.31
C ASN A 1 -54.86 -9.63 -41.35
N PHE A 2 -54.32 -9.17 -42.51
CA PHE A 2 -53.03 -8.46 -42.60
C PHE A 2 -53.12 -6.98 -42.21
N LEU A 3 -54.26 -6.34 -42.33
CA LEU A 3 -54.46 -4.92 -42.03
C LEU A 3 -54.51 -4.61 -40.52
N HIS A 4 -55.01 -5.55 -39.69
CA HIS A 4 -55.04 -5.41 -38.23
C HIS A 4 -53.65 -5.53 -37.59
N TYR A 5 -52.76 -6.34 -38.17
CA TYR A 5 -51.39 -6.53 -37.65
C TYR A 5 -50.51 -5.28 -37.89
N ARG A 6 -50.65 -4.58 -39.01
CA ARG A 6 -49.93 -3.34 -39.31
C ARG A 6 -50.35 -2.16 -38.44
N ARG A 7 -51.64 -2.12 -38.02
CA ARG A 7 -52.18 -1.02 -37.20
C ARG A 7 -51.73 -1.15 -35.75
N GLY A 8 -51.65 -2.34 -35.19
CA GLY A 8 -51.13 -2.61 -33.85
C GLY A 8 -49.64 -2.24 -33.69
N ARG A 9 -48.80 -2.54 -34.71
CA ARG A 9 -47.37 -2.21 -34.72
C ARG A 9 -47.10 -0.70 -34.73
N LYS A 10 -47.96 0.10 -35.39
CA LYS A 10 -47.86 1.57 -35.43
C LYS A 10 -48.26 2.20 -34.08
N VAL A 11 -49.23 1.66 -33.39
CA VAL A 11 -49.67 2.11 -32.08
C VAL A 11 -48.62 1.77 -31.03
N LEU A 12 -48.05 0.55 -31.06
CA LEU A 12 -46.97 0.13 -30.18
C LEU A 12 -45.69 1.04 -30.37
N LYS A 13 -45.33 1.37 -31.59
CA LYS A 13 -44.22 2.29 -31.86
C LYS A 13 -44.47 3.70 -31.35
N LYS A 14 -45.68 4.23 -31.50
CA LYS A 14 -46.06 5.55 -30.95
C LYS A 14 -46.06 5.54 -29.43
N ALA A 15 -46.61 4.51 -28.80
CA ALA A 15 -46.59 4.35 -27.36
C ALA A 15 -45.15 4.25 -26.84
N ALA A 16 -44.26 3.46 -27.47
CA ALA A 16 -42.85 3.36 -27.11
C ALA A 16 -42.10 4.71 -27.23
N ILE A 17 -42.39 5.48 -28.28
CA ILE A 17 -41.79 6.83 -28.46
C ILE A 17 -42.27 7.80 -27.36
N ILE A 18 -43.56 7.76 -27.02
CA ILE A 18 -44.11 8.60 -25.95
C ILE A 18 -43.49 8.22 -24.59
N ILE A 19 -43.39 6.92 -24.26
CA ILE A 19 -42.76 6.43 -23.06
C ILE A 19 -41.30 6.86 -22.99
N LEU A 20 -40.57 6.72 -24.10
CA LEU A 20 -39.18 7.16 -24.20
C LEU A 20 -39.04 8.68 -23.99
N ALA A 21 -39.91 9.48 -24.61
CA ALA A 21 -39.92 10.92 -24.44
C ALA A 21 -40.21 11.35 -22.99
N VAL A 22 -41.18 10.70 -22.34
CA VAL A 22 -41.49 10.95 -20.92
C VAL A 22 -40.29 10.57 -20.03
N LEU A 23 -39.64 9.45 -20.32
CA LEU A 23 -38.46 9.00 -19.58
C LEU A 23 -37.30 9.95 -19.73
N VAL A 24 -37.04 10.46 -20.97
CA VAL A 24 -36.00 11.47 -21.24
C VAL A 24 -36.32 12.79 -20.53
N LEU A 25 -37.58 13.23 -20.53
CA LEU A 25 -37.99 14.43 -19.78
C LEU A 25 -37.87 14.26 -18.27
N ALA A 26 -38.21 13.09 -17.75
CA ALA A 26 -38.07 12.78 -16.33
C ALA A 26 -36.59 12.78 -15.89
N VAL A 27 -35.75 12.07 -16.64
CA VAL A 27 -34.29 12.03 -16.36
C VAL A 27 -33.67 13.42 -16.51
N GLY A 28 -34.03 14.14 -17.59
CA GLY A 28 -33.58 15.52 -17.81
C GLY A 28 -34.02 16.48 -16.70
N GLY A 29 -35.27 16.39 -16.26
CA GLY A 29 -35.81 17.21 -15.18
C GLY A 29 -35.14 16.94 -13.83
N VAL A 30 -34.96 15.66 -13.48
CA VAL A 30 -34.24 15.29 -12.24
C VAL A 30 -32.79 15.74 -12.30
N SER A 31 -32.11 15.55 -13.44
CA SER A 31 -30.73 15.97 -13.60
C SER A 31 -30.57 17.49 -13.51
N ALA A 32 -31.48 18.26 -14.09
CA ALA A 32 -31.51 19.70 -13.98
C ALA A 32 -31.77 20.16 -12.55
N TYR A 33 -32.73 19.54 -11.84
CA TYR A 33 -33.00 19.83 -10.43
C TYR A 33 -31.77 19.62 -9.55
N VAL A 34 -31.10 18.46 -9.68
CA VAL A 34 -29.88 18.13 -8.92
C VAL A 34 -28.73 19.08 -9.25
N ALA A 35 -28.61 19.51 -10.51
CA ALA A 35 -27.60 20.49 -10.91
C ALA A 35 -27.87 21.91 -10.36
N MET A 36 -29.10 22.21 -9.95
CA MET A 36 -29.46 23.48 -9.30
C MET A 36 -29.23 23.51 -7.79
N ILE A 37 -28.99 22.36 -7.17
CA ILE A 37 -28.66 22.27 -5.74
C ILE A 37 -27.25 22.79 -5.53
N ASP A 38 -27.07 23.72 -4.58
CA ASP A 38 -25.74 24.13 -4.12
C ASP A 38 -25.20 23.06 -3.15
N TRP A 39 -24.41 22.14 -3.71
CA TRP A 39 -23.79 21.06 -2.93
C TRP A 39 -22.75 21.56 -1.92
N ASN A 40 -22.26 22.79 -2.06
CA ASN A 40 -21.31 23.38 -1.13
C ASN A 40 -21.96 23.70 0.23
N GLU A 41 -23.25 23.98 0.25
CA GLU A 41 -23.98 24.13 1.51
C GLU A 41 -24.07 22.82 2.32
N HIS A 42 -23.93 21.67 1.64
CA HIS A 42 -24.01 20.34 2.24
C HIS A 42 -22.63 19.67 2.44
N LYS A 43 -21.54 20.36 2.06
CA LYS A 43 -20.19 19.76 2.09
C LYS A 43 -19.77 19.25 3.47
N ASP A 44 -20.14 19.97 4.55
CA ASP A 44 -19.78 19.58 5.91
C ASP A 44 -20.55 18.36 6.38
N GLN A 45 -21.82 18.19 5.94
CA GLN A 45 -22.61 17.00 6.22
C GLN A 45 -22.04 15.78 5.49
N ILE A 46 -21.64 15.95 4.22
CA ILE A 46 -20.99 14.90 3.44
C ILE A 46 -19.66 14.53 4.08
N ALA A 47 -18.82 15.51 4.46
CA ALA A 47 -17.57 15.29 5.15
C ALA A 47 -17.75 14.54 6.48
N ALA A 48 -18.82 14.87 7.23
CA ALA A 48 -19.15 14.18 8.48
C ALA A 48 -19.48 12.69 8.25
N GLN A 49 -20.24 12.35 7.20
CA GLN A 49 -20.53 10.96 6.84
C GLN A 49 -19.25 10.21 6.46
N PHE A 50 -18.39 10.80 5.62
CA PHE A 50 -17.08 10.21 5.31
C PHE A 50 -16.22 10.02 6.56
N SER A 51 -16.28 10.97 7.50
CA SER A 51 -15.54 10.90 8.74
C SER A 51 -16.04 9.80 9.67
N GLU A 52 -17.33 9.55 9.71
CA GLU A 52 -17.94 8.48 10.51
C GLU A 52 -17.53 7.11 9.95
N VAL A 53 -17.66 6.93 8.65
CA VAL A 53 -17.35 5.66 7.97
C VAL A 53 -15.85 5.34 8.02
N SER A 54 -14.99 6.33 7.78
CA SER A 54 -13.53 6.11 7.74
C SER A 54 -12.88 6.04 9.12
N GLY A 55 -13.57 6.45 10.18
CA GLY A 55 -12.98 6.64 11.52
C GLY A 55 -11.94 7.76 11.58
N LYS A 56 -11.82 8.57 10.53
CA LYS A 56 -10.88 9.69 10.40
C LYS A 56 -11.64 11.02 10.38
N ARG A 57 -10.95 12.12 10.58
CA ARG A 57 -11.55 13.47 10.41
C ARG A 57 -11.32 13.93 8.97
N VAL A 58 -12.39 13.95 8.17
CA VAL A 58 -12.38 14.39 6.78
C VAL A 58 -12.88 15.82 6.67
N VAL A 59 -12.17 16.67 5.92
CA VAL A 59 -12.52 18.07 5.69
C VAL A 59 -12.46 18.36 4.19
N PHE A 60 -13.53 18.95 3.65
CA PHE A 60 -13.57 19.42 2.28
C PHE A 60 -13.35 20.95 2.25
N GLU A 61 -12.12 21.35 1.89
CA GLU A 61 -11.80 22.80 1.78
C GLU A 61 -12.26 23.39 0.45
N GLY A 62 -12.26 22.59 -0.60
CA GLY A 62 -12.69 22.98 -1.94
C GLY A 62 -14.18 22.75 -2.21
N PRO A 63 -14.60 23.00 -3.45
CA PRO A 63 -15.97 22.81 -3.89
C PRO A 63 -16.36 21.35 -3.99
N VAL A 64 -17.65 21.09 -3.72
CA VAL A 64 -18.31 19.80 -3.90
C VAL A 64 -19.39 19.96 -5.00
N SER A 65 -19.46 19.00 -5.90
CA SER A 65 -20.48 18.93 -6.95
C SER A 65 -20.99 17.50 -7.11
N PHE A 66 -22.26 17.39 -7.45
CA PHE A 66 -22.88 16.10 -7.73
C PHE A 66 -23.62 16.15 -9.07
N LYS A 67 -23.49 15.07 -9.85
CA LYS A 67 -24.18 14.90 -11.14
C LYS A 67 -24.87 13.54 -11.15
N ILE A 68 -26.01 13.45 -11.82
CA ILE A 68 -26.74 12.19 -12.00
C ILE A 68 -26.50 11.58 -13.37
N PHE A 69 -26.35 12.41 -14.39
CA PHE A 69 -26.22 11.96 -15.77
C PHE A 69 -24.85 12.34 -16.36
N PRO A 70 -24.19 11.47 -17.16
CA PRO A 70 -24.61 10.14 -17.63
C PRO A 70 -24.55 9.04 -16.57
N SER A 71 -23.80 9.21 -15.52
CA SER A 71 -23.75 8.34 -14.32
C SER A 71 -23.73 9.21 -13.09
N PRO A 72 -24.30 8.75 -11.95
CA PRO A 72 -24.19 9.51 -10.71
C PRO A 72 -22.73 9.59 -10.27
N ASP A 73 -22.22 10.81 -10.14
CA ASP A 73 -20.88 11.06 -9.61
C ASP A 73 -20.87 12.23 -8.60
N LEU A 74 -20.08 12.06 -7.54
CA LEU A 74 -19.75 13.09 -6.57
C LEU A 74 -18.30 13.49 -6.79
N THR A 75 -18.04 14.78 -7.00
CA THR A 75 -16.70 15.33 -7.10
C THR A 75 -16.46 16.28 -5.95
N ALA A 76 -15.35 16.13 -5.26
CA ALA A 76 -14.89 17.03 -4.21
C ALA A 76 -13.42 17.41 -4.47
N SER A 77 -13.03 18.62 -4.10
CA SER A 77 -11.67 19.14 -4.28
C SER A 77 -11.06 19.57 -2.96
N ASN A 78 -9.72 19.58 -2.90
CA ASN A 78 -8.95 20.00 -1.73
C ASN A 78 -9.43 19.31 -0.44
N ILE A 79 -9.32 18.00 -0.42
CA ILE A 79 -9.75 17.17 0.73
C ILE A 79 -8.56 16.96 1.63
N LYS A 80 -8.77 17.11 2.93
CA LYS A 80 -7.80 16.76 3.97
C LYS A 80 -8.37 15.71 4.89
N ILE A 81 -7.57 14.69 5.15
CA ILE A 81 -7.90 13.58 6.03
C ILE A 81 -6.91 13.60 7.19
N TYR A 82 -7.41 13.65 8.42
CA TYR A 82 -6.61 13.68 9.62
C TYR A 82 -6.86 12.43 10.45
N SER A 83 -5.84 11.98 11.17
CA SER A 83 -6.04 10.97 12.20
C SER A 83 -6.86 11.55 13.35
N ARG A 84 -7.77 10.76 13.93
CA ARG A 84 -8.46 11.12 15.19
C ARG A 84 -7.62 10.75 16.41
N GLU A 85 -6.73 9.81 16.23
CA GLU A 85 -5.91 9.22 17.28
C GLU A 85 -4.49 9.00 16.77
N GLY A 86 -3.56 8.76 17.67
CA GLY A 86 -2.16 8.52 17.31
C GLY A 86 -1.31 9.78 17.31
N VAL A 87 -0.34 9.81 16.43
CA VAL A 87 0.68 10.85 16.34
C VAL A 87 0.26 11.92 15.34
N ASN A 88 0.66 13.17 15.59
CA ASN A 88 0.52 14.29 14.64
C ASN A 88 -0.92 14.53 14.14
N GLN A 89 -1.91 14.55 15.04
CA GLN A 89 -3.33 14.71 14.71
C GLN A 89 -3.65 16.03 13.95
N ASP A 90 -2.80 17.03 14.04
CA ASP A 90 -2.94 18.31 13.33
C ASP A 90 -2.29 18.28 11.93
N VAL A 91 -1.50 17.25 11.63
CA VAL A 91 -0.90 17.04 10.31
C VAL A 91 -1.82 16.13 9.50
N PRO A 92 -2.20 16.51 8.27
CA PRO A 92 -3.01 15.64 7.43
C PRO A 92 -2.32 14.30 7.17
N LEU A 93 -3.01 13.20 7.47
CA LEU A 93 -2.63 11.84 7.02
C LEU A 93 -2.65 11.74 5.49
N ALA A 94 -3.63 12.42 4.88
CA ALA A 94 -3.69 12.53 3.43
C ALA A 94 -4.27 13.88 3.01
N THR A 95 -3.74 14.42 1.92
CA THR A 95 -4.33 15.54 1.17
C THR A 95 -4.63 15.05 -0.23
N ILE A 96 -5.82 15.38 -0.75
CA ILE A 96 -6.27 14.90 -2.07
C ILE A 96 -6.71 16.13 -2.86
N ASP A 97 -6.10 16.35 -4.02
CA ASP A 97 -6.47 17.48 -4.86
C ASP A 97 -7.90 17.34 -5.35
N ARG A 98 -8.27 16.17 -5.85
CA ARG A 98 -9.62 15.88 -6.31
C ARG A 98 -9.99 14.42 -6.06
N LEU A 99 -11.23 14.24 -5.58
CA LEU A 99 -11.90 12.97 -5.43
C LEU A 99 -13.06 12.91 -6.42
N VAL A 100 -13.21 11.81 -7.13
CA VAL A 100 -14.37 11.50 -7.96
C VAL A 100 -14.93 10.15 -7.50
N ALA A 101 -16.13 10.15 -6.92
CA ALA A 101 -16.84 8.94 -6.50
C ALA A 101 -17.99 8.65 -7.47
N LYS A 102 -17.92 7.52 -8.18
CA LYS A 102 -19.00 7.02 -9.03
C LYS A 102 -19.96 6.18 -8.21
N LEU A 103 -21.23 6.52 -8.23
CA LEU A 103 -22.28 5.88 -7.43
C LEU A 103 -23.13 4.93 -8.28
N SER A 104 -23.74 3.93 -7.60
CA SER A 104 -24.72 3.07 -8.21
C SER A 104 -26.07 3.78 -8.33
N LEU A 105 -26.65 3.84 -9.55
CA LEU A 105 -27.91 4.54 -9.79
C LEU A 105 -29.11 3.89 -9.03
N TRP A 106 -29.23 2.56 -9.04
CA TRP A 106 -30.36 1.88 -8.44
C TRP A 106 -30.44 1.99 -6.91
N PRO A 107 -29.35 1.80 -6.16
CA PRO A 107 -29.32 2.10 -4.73
C PRO A 107 -29.61 3.57 -4.43
N LEU A 108 -29.05 4.48 -5.21
CA LEU A 108 -29.27 5.93 -5.05
C LEU A 108 -30.75 6.32 -5.18
N LEU A 109 -31.48 5.73 -6.14
CA LEU A 109 -32.94 5.95 -6.30
C LEU A 109 -33.76 5.43 -5.12
N LYS A 110 -33.21 4.52 -4.31
CA LYS A 110 -33.80 4.00 -3.08
C LYS A 110 -33.32 4.76 -1.83
N GLY A 111 -32.50 5.80 -1.99
CA GLY A 111 -31.92 6.58 -0.89
C GLY A 111 -30.65 5.97 -0.29
N ASN A 112 -30.08 4.94 -0.90
CA ASN A 112 -28.83 4.30 -0.44
C ASN A 112 -27.65 4.76 -1.27
N PHE A 113 -26.54 5.11 -0.60
CA PHE A 113 -25.29 5.49 -1.27
C PHE A 113 -24.38 4.27 -1.38
N GLU A 114 -24.19 3.79 -2.61
CA GLU A 114 -23.28 2.70 -2.94
C GLU A 114 -22.22 3.25 -3.90
N VAL A 115 -20.96 3.28 -3.46
CA VAL A 115 -19.82 3.75 -4.26
C VAL A 115 -19.23 2.58 -5.03
N LYS A 116 -19.29 2.63 -6.36
CA LYS A 116 -18.68 1.62 -7.24
C LYS A 116 -17.19 1.83 -7.42
N MET A 117 -16.80 3.05 -7.64
CA MET A 117 -15.43 3.42 -7.96
C MET A 117 -15.11 4.76 -7.35
N MET A 118 -13.91 4.91 -6.82
CA MET A 118 -13.39 6.16 -6.31
C MET A 118 -12.04 6.45 -6.96
N SER A 119 -11.90 7.60 -7.64
CA SER A 119 -10.61 8.08 -8.12
C SER A 119 -10.10 9.17 -7.20
N LEU A 120 -8.89 9.02 -6.70
CA LEU A 120 -8.15 10.00 -5.92
C LEU A 120 -7.04 10.55 -6.80
N ILE A 121 -7.14 11.84 -7.15
CA ILE A 121 -6.21 12.50 -8.06
C ILE A 121 -5.22 13.31 -7.24
N GLU A 122 -3.94 13.06 -7.47
CA GLU A 122 -2.79 13.66 -6.80
C GLU A 122 -2.86 13.56 -5.26
N PRO A 123 -3.25 12.39 -4.70
CA PRO A 123 -3.24 12.25 -3.25
C PRO A 123 -1.80 12.26 -2.72
N LYS A 124 -1.57 13.00 -1.64
CA LYS A 124 -0.32 12.97 -0.87
C LYS A 124 -0.62 12.28 0.45
N ILE A 125 -0.04 11.12 0.66
CA ILE A 125 -0.29 10.26 1.82
C ILE A 125 0.96 10.24 2.68
N LEU A 126 0.81 10.56 3.97
CA LEU A 126 1.86 10.47 4.97
C LEU A 126 1.57 9.31 5.90
N MET A 127 2.43 8.32 5.91
CA MET A 127 2.44 7.22 6.87
C MET A 127 3.61 7.42 7.81
N ASP A 128 3.33 7.78 9.07
CA ASP A 128 4.33 8.16 10.05
C ASP A 128 4.28 7.22 11.27
N VAL A 129 5.43 6.65 11.62
CA VAL A 129 5.66 5.83 12.81
C VAL A 129 6.63 6.58 13.70
N ASP A 130 6.20 7.02 14.88
CA ASP A 130 7.04 7.77 15.80
C ASP A 130 8.09 6.88 16.51
N ASP A 131 8.97 7.52 17.30
CA ASP A 131 10.02 6.85 18.08
C ASP A 131 9.47 5.78 19.04
N ASN A 132 8.21 5.90 19.46
CA ASN A 132 7.53 4.95 20.35
C ASN A 132 6.79 3.84 19.56
N GLY A 133 6.87 3.84 18.24
CA GLY A 133 6.17 2.91 17.37
C GLY A 133 4.67 3.18 17.22
N ARG A 134 4.19 4.39 17.55
CA ARG A 134 2.80 4.77 17.34
C ARG A 134 2.57 5.21 15.90
N LEU A 135 1.46 4.79 15.33
CA LEU A 135 1.11 4.99 13.92
C LEU A 135 0.19 6.21 13.76
N ASN A 136 0.46 7.11 12.81
CA ASN A 136 -0.45 8.23 12.53
C ASN A 136 -1.74 7.77 11.83
N TRP A 137 -1.76 6.58 11.22
CA TRP A 137 -2.95 5.98 10.60
C TRP A 137 -3.72 5.03 11.53
N GLN A 138 -3.28 4.86 12.77
CA GLN A 138 -3.98 4.05 13.74
C GLN A 138 -5.44 4.49 13.88
N SER A 139 -6.34 3.54 13.99
CA SER A 139 -7.76 3.78 14.19
C SER A 139 -8.23 2.85 15.28
N SER A 140 -8.69 3.41 16.40
CA SER A 140 -9.46 2.66 17.38
C SER A 140 -10.90 2.59 16.89
N ILE A 141 -11.21 1.56 16.13
CA ILE A 141 -12.60 1.22 15.84
C ILE A 141 -13.12 0.48 17.07
N THR A 142 -14.06 1.10 17.79
CA THR A 142 -14.71 0.45 18.94
C THR A 142 -15.55 -0.74 18.48
N GLU A 143 -15.83 -1.69 19.38
CA GLU A 143 -16.71 -2.85 19.07
C GLU A 143 -18.11 -2.39 18.56
N GLU A 144 -18.63 -1.28 19.09
CA GLU A 144 -19.88 -0.67 18.66
C GLU A 144 -19.81 -0.10 17.24
N GLN A 145 -18.68 0.49 16.88
CA GLN A 145 -18.42 0.96 15.51
C GLN A 145 -18.22 -0.20 14.54
N LYS A 146 -17.58 -1.31 14.95
CA LYS A 146 -17.49 -2.54 14.15
C LYS A 146 -18.87 -3.09 13.81
N LEU A 147 -19.78 -3.17 14.78
CA LEU A 147 -21.16 -3.62 14.59
C LEU A 147 -21.95 -2.70 13.66
N ASN A 148 -21.73 -1.40 13.71
CA ASN A 148 -22.36 -0.44 12.80
C ASN A 148 -21.75 -0.50 11.39
N LEU A 149 -20.44 -0.72 11.26
CA LEU A 149 -19.76 -0.85 9.98
C LEU A 149 -20.07 -2.17 9.27
N ASP A 150 -20.37 -3.24 10.00
CA ASP A 150 -20.88 -4.50 9.42
C ASP A 150 -22.26 -4.32 8.78
N ASN A 151 -23.05 -3.32 9.22
CA ASN A 151 -24.34 -2.97 8.64
C ASN A 151 -24.26 -1.93 7.52
N VAL A 152 -23.15 -1.21 7.39
CA VAL A 152 -22.88 -0.29 6.27
C VAL A 152 -22.14 -1.07 5.18
N GLU A 153 -22.87 -1.66 4.24
CA GLU A 153 -22.30 -2.28 3.04
C GLU A 153 -21.65 -1.21 2.14
N ILE A 154 -20.47 -0.75 2.51
CA ILE A 154 -19.65 0.02 1.56
C ILE A 154 -19.06 -0.98 0.59
N LYS A 155 -19.77 -1.23 -0.49
CA LYS A 155 -19.22 -1.94 -1.65
C LYS A 155 -18.39 -0.97 -2.45
N LEU A 156 -17.12 -0.88 -2.13
CA LEU A 156 -16.15 -0.14 -2.91
C LEU A 156 -15.45 -1.14 -3.83
N ASP A 157 -15.87 -1.20 -5.09
CA ASP A 157 -15.32 -2.16 -6.05
C ASP A 157 -13.85 -1.85 -6.31
N SER A 158 -13.49 -0.56 -6.51
CA SER A 158 -12.11 -0.14 -6.65
C SER A 158 -11.86 1.31 -6.24
N VAL A 159 -10.65 1.57 -5.75
CA VAL A 159 -10.08 2.91 -5.56
C VAL A 159 -8.90 3.06 -6.49
N LEU A 160 -8.96 4.06 -7.36
CA LEU A 160 -7.87 4.43 -8.25
C LEU A 160 -7.06 5.57 -7.62
N LEU A 161 -5.77 5.37 -7.48
CA LEU A 161 -4.81 6.41 -7.13
C LEU A 161 -4.13 6.88 -8.40
N GLU A 162 -4.23 8.17 -8.70
CA GLU A 162 -3.64 8.78 -9.90
C GLU A 162 -2.59 9.81 -9.46
N LYS A 163 -1.34 9.60 -9.87
CA LYS A 163 -0.19 10.47 -9.53
C LYS A 163 -0.02 10.70 -8.03
N ALA A 164 -0.26 9.68 -7.23
CA ALA A 164 -0.12 9.76 -5.79
C ALA A 164 1.34 9.97 -5.36
N THR A 165 1.52 10.60 -4.20
CA THR A 165 2.78 10.62 -3.46
C THR A 165 2.56 9.90 -2.15
N LEU A 166 3.37 8.88 -1.86
CA LEU A 166 3.38 8.18 -0.58
C LEU A 166 4.69 8.48 0.14
N ASN A 167 4.61 9.05 1.33
CA ASN A 167 5.72 9.20 2.24
C ASN A 167 5.52 8.23 3.41
N PHE A 168 6.44 7.31 3.59
CA PHE A 168 6.50 6.42 4.74
C PHE A 168 7.72 6.79 5.57
N VAL A 169 7.48 7.23 6.80
CA VAL A 169 8.52 7.61 7.76
C VAL A 169 8.41 6.70 8.98
N ASN A 170 9.52 6.10 9.38
CA ASN A 170 9.61 5.32 10.61
C ASN A 170 10.82 5.78 11.40
N ALA A 171 10.60 6.72 12.33
CA ALA A 171 11.65 7.31 13.14
C ALA A 171 12.38 6.28 14.02
N LYS A 172 11.64 5.29 14.54
CA LYS A 172 12.22 4.21 15.36
C LYS A 172 13.30 3.39 14.65
N HIS A 173 13.22 3.27 13.31
CA HIS A 173 14.13 2.45 12.51
C HIS A 173 14.92 3.25 11.47
N ASP A 174 14.86 4.59 11.54
CA ASP A 174 15.51 5.51 10.60
C ASP A 174 15.17 5.21 9.12
N VAL A 175 13.88 4.94 8.86
CA VAL A 175 13.37 4.65 7.51
C VAL A 175 12.59 5.85 6.99
N ASP A 176 12.97 6.36 5.82
CA ASP A 176 12.27 7.39 5.07
C ASP A 176 12.15 6.97 3.60
N ILE A 177 10.94 6.59 3.19
CA ILE A 177 10.64 6.13 1.84
C ILE A 177 9.66 7.09 1.20
N LYS A 178 10.01 7.65 0.05
CA LYS A 178 9.13 8.48 -0.75
C LYS A 178 8.91 7.85 -2.12
N LEU A 179 7.64 7.55 -2.43
CA LEU A 179 7.21 7.10 -3.75
C LEU A 179 6.42 8.23 -4.42
N GLU A 180 6.84 8.62 -5.61
CA GLU A 180 6.20 9.68 -6.40
C GLU A 180 5.59 9.13 -7.69
N ASN A 181 4.60 9.85 -8.22
CA ASN A 181 3.87 9.44 -9.42
C ASN A 181 3.32 8.01 -9.33
N LEU A 182 2.86 7.65 -8.13
CA LEU A 182 2.25 6.36 -7.87
C LEU A 182 0.86 6.32 -8.51
N ASN A 183 0.66 5.35 -9.39
CA ASN A 183 -0.64 5.02 -9.95
C ASN A 183 -0.98 3.61 -9.50
N ALA A 184 -2.10 3.43 -8.84
CA ALA A 184 -2.50 2.12 -8.31
C ALA A 184 -4.00 1.94 -8.32
N GLU A 185 -4.44 0.70 -8.48
CA GLU A 185 -5.79 0.27 -8.22
C GLU A 185 -5.81 -0.53 -6.92
N VAL A 186 -6.69 -0.14 -6.00
CA VAL A 186 -6.93 -0.82 -4.73
C VAL A 186 -8.32 -1.41 -4.76
N ILE A 187 -8.43 -2.72 -4.72
CA ILE A 187 -9.68 -3.46 -4.58
C ILE A 187 -9.84 -3.82 -3.10
N ALA A 188 -10.90 -3.32 -2.49
CA ALA A 188 -11.17 -3.49 -1.05
C ALA A 188 -12.66 -3.74 -0.82
N PRO A 189 -13.15 -4.98 -0.96
CA PRO A 189 -14.58 -5.30 -0.80
C PRO A 189 -15.08 -5.07 0.64
N SER A 190 -14.20 -4.89 1.59
CA SER A 190 -14.48 -4.55 2.98
C SER A 190 -13.35 -3.72 3.56
N ILE A 191 -13.65 -2.87 4.56
CA ILE A 191 -12.64 -2.09 5.30
C ILE A 191 -11.66 -2.97 6.10
N PHE A 192 -12.01 -4.24 6.32
CA PHE A 192 -11.13 -5.22 6.98
C PHE A 192 -10.37 -6.12 5.99
N GLY A 193 -10.48 -5.83 4.68
CA GLY A 193 -9.91 -6.65 3.63
C GLY A 193 -10.85 -7.80 3.17
N PRO A 194 -10.37 -8.69 2.30
CA PRO A 194 -9.02 -8.68 1.76
C PRO A 194 -8.74 -7.47 0.86
N TYR A 195 -7.46 -7.10 0.70
CA TYR A 195 -7.05 -6.03 -0.20
C TYR A 195 -6.21 -6.60 -1.33
N ARG A 196 -6.44 -6.09 -2.54
CA ARG A 196 -5.55 -6.28 -3.68
C ARG A 196 -5.13 -4.91 -4.17
N ILE A 197 -3.83 -4.71 -4.32
CA ILE A 197 -3.23 -3.45 -4.75
C ILE A 197 -2.31 -3.78 -5.91
N GLU A 198 -2.55 -3.18 -7.06
CA GLU A 198 -1.70 -3.32 -8.23
C GLU A 198 -1.38 -1.93 -8.75
N GLY A 199 -0.13 -1.68 -9.09
CA GLY A 199 0.24 -0.36 -9.53
C GLY A 199 1.67 -0.24 -10.04
N SER A 200 2.03 1.01 -10.29
CA SER A 200 3.36 1.41 -10.68
C SER A 200 3.69 2.79 -10.11
N TYR A 201 4.97 3.04 -9.91
CA TYR A 201 5.49 4.35 -9.54
C TYR A 201 6.71 4.67 -10.41
N ILE A 202 7.08 5.94 -10.46
CA ILE A 202 8.26 6.38 -11.21
C ILE A 202 9.38 6.66 -10.22
N LYS A 203 10.51 5.99 -10.42
CA LYS A 203 11.75 6.25 -9.70
C LYS A 203 12.88 6.48 -10.71
N ASP A 204 13.61 7.59 -10.57
CA ASP A 204 14.68 7.99 -11.47
C ASP A 204 14.29 7.91 -12.97
N ASN A 205 13.09 8.39 -13.30
CA ASN A 205 12.46 8.35 -14.63
C ASN A 205 12.16 6.94 -15.17
N ASN A 206 12.22 5.90 -14.34
CA ASN A 206 11.89 4.53 -14.73
C ASN A 206 10.59 4.08 -14.06
N PRO A 207 9.65 3.47 -14.80
CA PRO A 207 8.46 2.88 -14.21
C PRO A 207 8.81 1.58 -13.50
N GLU A 208 8.36 1.45 -12.25
CA GLU A 208 8.48 0.25 -11.44
C GLU A 208 7.09 -0.27 -11.11
N GLY A 209 6.85 -1.56 -11.35
CA GLY A 209 5.56 -2.19 -11.12
C GLY A 209 5.55 -2.98 -9.81
N PHE A 210 4.42 -2.97 -9.11
CA PHE A 210 4.22 -3.79 -7.93
C PHE A 210 2.81 -4.35 -7.87
N ALA A 211 2.66 -5.47 -7.18
CA ALA A 211 1.38 -6.04 -6.80
C ALA A 211 1.47 -6.50 -5.34
N MET A 212 0.42 -6.24 -4.57
CA MET A 212 0.30 -6.67 -3.19
C MET A 212 -1.11 -7.19 -2.93
N SER A 213 -1.19 -8.33 -2.24
CA SER A 213 -2.44 -8.84 -1.72
C SER A 213 -2.32 -9.01 -0.21
N LEU A 214 -3.27 -8.46 0.51
CA LEU A 214 -3.42 -8.67 1.94
C LEU A 214 -4.68 -9.47 2.18
N GLY A 215 -4.61 -10.46 3.05
CA GLY A 215 -5.77 -11.19 3.54
C GLY A 215 -6.69 -10.32 4.39
N ARG A 216 -7.75 -10.92 4.91
CA ARG A 216 -8.58 -10.25 5.91
C ARG A 216 -7.79 -10.15 7.22
N PHE A 217 -7.78 -8.97 7.84
CA PHE A 217 -7.17 -8.81 9.16
C PHE A 217 -7.98 -9.56 10.22
N SER A 218 -7.27 -10.33 11.04
CA SER A 218 -7.84 -10.97 12.24
C SER A 218 -7.97 -9.97 13.40
N GLU A 219 -8.64 -10.34 14.47
CA GLU A 219 -8.72 -9.53 15.69
C GLU A 219 -7.34 -9.25 16.33
N SER A 220 -6.38 -10.13 16.11
CA SER A 220 -4.99 -9.94 16.53
C SER A 220 -4.17 -9.09 15.55
N PHE A 221 -4.78 -8.51 14.51
CA PHE A 221 -4.12 -7.79 13.43
C PHE A 221 -3.10 -8.65 12.66
N ALA A 222 -3.37 -9.96 12.57
CA ALA A 222 -2.64 -10.84 11.68
C ALA A 222 -3.30 -10.88 10.31
N THR A 223 -2.49 -10.89 9.26
CA THR A 223 -2.95 -11.05 7.87
C THR A 223 -1.92 -11.79 7.02
N SER A 224 -2.40 -12.51 6.00
CA SER A 224 -1.52 -13.01 4.94
C SER A 224 -1.09 -11.87 4.02
N VAL A 225 0.12 -11.97 3.51
CA VAL A 225 0.73 -11.00 2.58
C VAL A 225 1.34 -11.73 1.42
N ASN A 226 0.97 -11.31 0.22
CA ASN A 226 1.67 -11.64 -1.01
C ASN A 226 2.13 -10.33 -1.64
N PHE A 227 3.41 -10.19 -1.90
CA PHE A 227 4.01 -8.99 -2.48
C PHE A 227 4.91 -9.37 -3.65
N VAL A 228 4.79 -8.62 -4.74
CA VAL A 228 5.63 -8.74 -5.93
C VAL A 228 6.09 -7.35 -6.33
N LEU A 229 7.39 -7.21 -6.56
CA LEU A 229 8.01 -6.02 -7.13
C LEU A 229 8.73 -6.41 -8.41
N ASN A 230 8.56 -5.61 -9.46
CA ASN A 230 9.26 -5.75 -10.71
C ASN A 230 9.97 -4.44 -11.05
N HIS A 231 11.30 -4.49 -11.08
CA HIS A 231 12.17 -3.36 -11.38
C HIS A 231 12.84 -3.59 -12.75
N PRO A 232 12.28 -3.07 -13.85
CA PRO A 232 12.69 -3.41 -15.20
C PRO A 232 14.14 -3.01 -15.52
N THR A 233 14.63 -1.88 -14.96
CA THR A 233 15.95 -1.33 -15.28
C THR A 233 17.09 -2.25 -14.85
N SER A 234 16.98 -2.88 -13.68
CA SER A 234 17.96 -3.85 -13.17
C SER A 234 17.56 -5.29 -13.46
N GLU A 235 16.40 -5.50 -14.14
CA GLU A 235 15.77 -6.80 -14.32
C GLU A 235 15.67 -7.54 -12.96
N THR A 236 15.19 -6.84 -11.94
CA THR A 236 15.03 -7.36 -10.58
C THR A 236 13.57 -7.71 -10.33
N PHE A 237 13.36 -8.90 -9.83
CA PHE A 237 12.10 -9.44 -9.38
C PHE A 237 12.20 -9.79 -7.90
N VAL A 238 11.27 -9.29 -7.09
CA VAL A 238 11.16 -9.62 -5.66
C VAL A 238 9.79 -10.18 -5.40
N ARG A 239 9.71 -11.31 -4.73
CA ARG A 239 8.46 -11.93 -4.30
C ARG A 239 8.55 -12.31 -2.83
N PHE A 240 7.53 -11.93 -2.08
CA PHE A 240 7.32 -12.35 -0.70
C PHE A 240 5.93 -12.97 -0.56
N ASP A 241 5.87 -14.16 0.02
CA ASP A 241 4.65 -14.89 0.35
C ASP A 241 4.69 -15.25 1.83
N GLY A 242 3.78 -14.68 2.63
CA GLY A 242 3.84 -14.91 4.07
C GLY A 242 2.68 -14.31 4.86
N SER A 243 2.97 -13.95 6.09
CA SER A 243 2.03 -13.32 7.02
C SER A 243 2.73 -12.26 7.87
N ILE A 244 1.95 -11.28 8.30
CA ILE A 244 2.38 -10.23 9.22
C ILE A 244 1.46 -10.27 10.44
N LEU A 245 2.04 -10.13 11.64
CA LEU A 245 1.34 -9.96 12.90
C LEU A 245 1.76 -8.61 13.50
N LEU A 246 0.96 -7.57 13.28
CA LEU A 246 1.32 -6.19 13.61
C LEU A 246 1.55 -5.96 15.12
N LYS A 247 0.79 -6.63 15.99
CA LYS A 247 0.97 -6.49 17.46
C LYS A 247 2.35 -6.92 17.97
N ASN A 248 2.97 -7.87 17.30
CA ASN A 248 4.22 -8.50 17.74
C ASN A 248 5.42 -8.09 16.87
N ASP A 249 5.22 -7.18 15.90
CA ASP A 249 6.21 -6.82 14.89
C ASP A 249 6.78 -8.09 14.21
N ALA A 250 5.91 -9.09 13.99
CA ALA A 250 6.32 -10.39 13.48
C ALA A 250 5.96 -10.53 12.00
N ILE A 251 6.93 -11.01 11.24
CA ILE A 251 6.81 -11.35 9.82
C ILE A 251 7.30 -12.77 9.63
N ASN A 252 6.50 -13.61 8.97
CA ASN A 252 6.90 -14.96 8.60
C ASN A 252 6.54 -15.21 7.14
N GLY A 253 7.48 -15.77 6.36
CA GLY A 253 7.20 -16.08 4.96
C GLY A 253 8.44 -16.41 4.16
N ASN A 254 8.21 -16.66 2.88
CA ASN A 254 9.25 -16.97 1.91
C ASN A 254 9.56 -15.73 1.07
N LEU A 255 10.83 -15.38 0.95
CA LEU A 255 11.34 -14.34 0.10
C LEU A 255 12.13 -14.93 -1.06
N ILE A 256 11.83 -14.46 -2.26
CA ILE A 256 12.57 -14.79 -3.49
C ILE A 256 13.03 -13.47 -4.11
N VAL A 257 14.31 -13.39 -4.46
CA VAL A 257 14.90 -12.26 -5.17
C VAL A 257 15.69 -12.79 -6.35
N GLU A 258 15.34 -12.34 -7.54
CA GLU A 258 16.08 -12.59 -8.76
C GLU A 258 16.46 -11.24 -9.38
N SER A 259 17.73 -11.07 -9.75
CA SER A 259 18.19 -9.83 -10.36
C SER A 259 19.33 -10.11 -11.33
N LYS A 260 19.30 -9.46 -12.50
CA LYS A 260 20.45 -9.48 -13.39
C LYS A 260 21.50 -8.45 -13.01
N LYS A 261 21.10 -7.37 -12.34
CA LYS A 261 21.96 -6.25 -11.89
C LYS A 261 21.63 -5.87 -10.45
N PRO A 262 21.93 -6.75 -9.47
CA PRO A 262 21.57 -6.51 -8.08
C PRO A 262 22.25 -5.31 -7.45
N VAL A 263 23.49 -5.01 -7.86
CA VAL A 263 24.22 -3.84 -7.36
C VAL A 263 23.60 -2.55 -7.86
N ASP A 264 23.18 -2.48 -9.12
CA ASP A 264 22.43 -1.34 -9.67
C ASP A 264 21.11 -1.15 -8.91
N PHE A 265 20.39 -2.25 -8.63
CA PHE A 265 19.16 -2.21 -7.83
C PHE A 265 19.40 -1.67 -6.42
N ILE A 266 20.43 -2.16 -5.72
CA ILE A 266 20.76 -1.75 -4.35
C ILE A 266 21.17 -0.26 -4.34
N ASN A 267 22.07 0.16 -5.20
CA ASN A 267 22.55 1.55 -5.24
C ASN A 267 21.45 2.56 -5.55
N LYS A 268 20.45 2.18 -6.34
CA LYS A 268 19.30 3.05 -6.66
C LYS A 268 18.24 3.08 -5.55
N ASN A 269 18.11 2.00 -4.81
CA ASN A 269 17.01 1.87 -3.83
C ASN A 269 17.42 2.19 -2.39
N PHE A 270 18.71 2.15 -2.07
CA PHE A 270 19.23 2.40 -0.71
C PHE A 270 20.22 3.56 -0.73
N LYS A 271 19.80 4.73 -0.22
CA LYS A 271 20.54 6.00 -0.31
C LYS A 271 21.97 5.95 0.27
N ASP A 272 22.18 5.15 1.30
CA ASP A 272 23.45 5.08 2.04
C ASP A 272 24.35 3.93 1.60
N VAL A 273 23.91 3.18 0.59
CA VAL A 273 24.67 2.06 0.04
C VAL A 273 25.18 2.44 -1.33
N ASN A 274 26.51 2.37 -1.52
CA ASN A 274 27.15 2.57 -2.80
C ASN A 274 28.12 1.43 -3.05
N LEU A 275 27.66 0.40 -3.74
CA LEU A 275 28.46 -0.75 -4.10
C LEU A 275 29.12 -0.52 -5.46
N GLY A 276 30.35 -1.01 -5.61
CA GLY A 276 31.05 -0.93 -6.89
C GLY A 276 30.36 -1.80 -7.95
N THR A 277 30.07 -1.24 -9.11
CA THR A 277 29.37 -1.93 -10.20
C THR A 277 30.23 -2.93 -10.97
N ALA A 278 31.54 -2.98 -10.71
CA ALA A 278 32.46 -3.91 -11.37
C ALA A 278 32.13 -5.40 -11.12
N TYR A 279 31.34 -5.68 -10.08
CA TYR A 279 30.94 -7.02 -9.64
C TYR A 279 29.42 -7.21 -9.67
N ASP A 280 28.72 -6.54 -10.57
CA ASP A 280 27.27 -6.63 -10.69
C ASP A 280 26.88 -7.93 -11.44
N TYR A 281 27.04 -9.06 -10.74
CA TYR A 281 26.69 -10.38 -11.26
C TYR A 281 25.22 -10.73 -10.99
N PRO A 282 24.62 -11.57 -11.83
CA PRO A 282 23.25 -12.05 -11.56
C PRO A 282 23.11 -12.70 -10.19
N LEU A 283 22.05 -12.34 -9.48
CA LEU A 283 21.66 -12.86 -8.17
C LEU A 283 20.40 -13.68 -8.30
N ALA A 284 20.38 -14.86 -7.70
CA ALA A 284 19.19 -15.61 -7.33
C ALA A 284 19.26 -15.93 -5.84
N LEU A 285 18.27 -15.51 -5.08
CA LEU A 285 18.19 -15.70 -3.63
C LEU A 285 16.80 -16.20 -3.27
N SER A 286 16.74 -17.24 -2.48
CA SER A 286 15.51 -17.67 -1.80
C SER A 286 15.79 -17.93 -0.35
N MET A 287 14.84 -17.58 0.54
CA MET A 287 14.96 -17.82 1.97
C MET A 287 13.60 -17.79 2.65
N GLN A 288 13.55 -18.40 3.82
CA GLN A 288 12.45 -18.27 4.76
C GLN A 288 12.83 -17.22 5.81
N LEU A 289 11.98 -16.23 5.96
CA LEU A 289 12.08 -15.16 6.96
C LEU A 289 11.13 -15.47 8.11
N ASP A 290 11.62 -15.39 9.35
CA ASP A 290 10.84 -15.46 10.59
C ASP A 290 11.37 -14.41 11.55
N THR A 291 10.60 -13.34 11.74
CA THR A 291 11.00 -12.22 12.61
C THR A 291 9.96 -11.97 13.69
N ASN A 292 10.43 -11.51 14.83
CA ASN A 292 9.61 -10.96 15.90
C ASN A 292 10.41 -9.88 16.66
N LYS A 293 9.88 -9.35 17.76
CA LYS A 293 10.53 -8.30 18.55
C LYS A 293 11.92 -8.68 19.08
N THR A 294 12.22 -9.96 19.22
CA THR A 294 13.44 -10.44 19.87
C THR A 294 14.49 -10.99 18.91
N LYS A 295 14.07 -11.51 17.76
CA LYS A 295 14.98 -12.14 16.81
C LYS A 295 14.50 -12.02 15.36
N ALA A 296 15.45 -12.06 14.43
CA ALA A 296 15.22 -12.33 13.02
C ALA A 296 15.96 -13.61 12.62
N SER A 297 15.23 -14.60 12.11
CA SER A 297 15.77 -15.86 11.61
C SER A 297 15.58 -15.89 10.09
N LEU A 298 16.68 -16.03 9.38
CA LEU A 298 16.71 -16.29 7.93
C LEU A 298 17.17 -17.73 7.75
N SER A 299 16.28 -18.59 7.33
CA SER A 299 16.55 -20.04 7.20
C SER A 299 16.30 -20.50 5.78
N ASN A 300 16.81 -21.69 5.46
CA ASN A 300 16.70 -22.26 4.12
C ASN A 300 17.21 -21.31 3.04
N ILE A 301 18.24 -20.52 3.37
CA ILE A 301 18.84 -19.60 2.42
C ILE A 301 19.50 -20.41 1.32
N VAL A 302 19.12 -20.13 0.08
CA VAL A 302 19.82 -20.61 -1.11
C VAL A 302 20.19 -19.38 -1.92
N VAL A 303 21.47 -19.18 -2.17
CA VAL A 303 21.98 -18.04 -2.91
C VAL A 303 22.88 -18.46 -4.05
N LYS A 304 22.69 -17.80 -5.19
CA LYS A 304 23.62 -17.87 -6.33
C LYS A 304 23.93 -16.45 -6.78
N TYR A 305 25.21 -16.11 -6.79
CA TYR A 305 25.70 -14.80 -7.21
C TYR A 305 26.88 -14.97 -8.17
N GLY A 306 26.63 -14.74 -9.46
CA GLY A 306 27.55 -15.12 -10.50
C GLY A 306 27.83 -16.63 -10.52
N THR A 307 29.08 -17.02 -10.28
CA THR A 307 29.51 -18.42 -10.16
C THR A 307 29.41 -18.96 -8.73
N THR A 308 29.39 -18.08 -7.72
CA THR A 308 29.29 -18.46 -6.31
C THR A 308 27.89 -18.99 -5.99
N ALA A 309 27.80 -20.14 -5.36
CA ALA A 309 26.56 -20.70 -4.86
C ALA A 309 26.72 -21.13 -3.40
N GLY A 310 25.68 -21.00 -2.62
CA GLY A 310 25.71 -21.37 -1.22
C GLY A 310 24.32 -21.58 -0.63
N ALA A 311 24.29 -22.26 0.50
CA ALA A 311 23.10 -22.46 1.30
C ALA A 311 23.42 -22.27 2.78
N GLY A 312 22.45 -21.76 3.56
CA GLY A 312 22.73 -21.52 4.96
C GLY A 312 21.56 -20.94 5.76
N ASN A 313 21.91 -20.49 6.94
CA ASN A 313 20.98 -19.87 7.87
C ASN A 313 21.68 -18.71 8.58
N ILE A 314 20.88 -17.69 8.95
CA ILE A 314 21.33 -16.55 9.74
C ILE A 314 20.33 -16.33 10.87
N LEU A 315 20.82 -16.17 12.09
CA LEU A 315 20.03 -15.78 13.24
C LEU A 315 20.59 -14.46 13.81
N ILE A 316 19.74 -13.45 13.89
CA ILE A 316 20.08 -12.11 14.37
C ILE A 316 19.21 -11.82 15.60
N PRO A 317 19.77 -11.70 16.80
CA PRO A 317 19.03 -11.21 17.96
C PRO A 317 18.73 -9.71 17.81
N LEU A 318 17.46 -9.30 17.98
CA LEU A 318 16.99 -7.91 17.81
C LEU A 318 16.80 -7.18 19.16
N ALA A 319 16.45 -7.89 20.23
CA ALA A 319 16.32 -7.33 21.56
C ALA A 319 17.56 -7.65 22.40
N GLU A 320 17.89 -6.74 23.32
CA GLU A 320 18.81 -7.06 24.39
C GLU A 320 18.13 -8.07 25.33
N GLU A 321 18.74 -9.23 25.57
CA GLU A 321 18.40 -10.03 26.72
C GLU A 321 18.78 -9.18 27.93
N TYR A 322 17.80 -8.83 28.78
CA TYR A 322 18.06 -8.11 30.03
C TYR A 322 18.97 -9.01 30.88
N ALA A 323 20.26 -8.76 30.82
CA ALA A 323 21.18 -9.17 31.85
C ALA A 323 20.74 -8.44 33.12
N GLY A 324 20.71 -9.14 34.27
CA GLY A 324 20.35 -8.53 35.54
C GLY A 324 21.23 -7.31 35.85
N GLU A 325 20.80 -6.46 36.78
CA GLU A 325 21.41 -5.15 37.11
C GLU A 325 22.94 -5.13 37.30
N ASP A 326 23.59 -6.29 37.40
CA ASP A 326 25.03 -6.47 37.66
C ASP A 326 25.81 -7.12 36.47
N GLU A 327 25.20 -7.40 35.31
CA GLU A 327 25.88 -7.99 34.16
C GLU A 327 26.09 -6.94 33.05
N GLU A 328 27.32 -6.90 32.48
CA GLU A 328 27.58 -6.09 31.29
C GLU A 328 26.62 -6.51 30.15
N PRO A 329 26.03 -5.55 29.38
CA PRO A 329 25.12 -5.86 28.32
C PRO A 329 25.78 -6.84 27.34
N SER A 330 25.20 -8.02 27.18
CA SER A 330 25.72 -9.05 26.30
C SER A 330 25.69 -8.53 24.86
N ARG A 331 26.87 -8.46 24.24
CA ARG A 331 26.98 -8.01 22.82
C ARG A 331 26.13 -8.93 21.96
N ARG A 332 25.20 -8.34 21.22
CA ARG A 332 24.39 -9.07 20.23
C ARG A 332 25.33 -9.76 19.24
N ARG A 333 25.22 -11.07 19.10
CA ARG A 333 26.02 -11.83 18.15
C ARG A 333 25.07 -12.47 17.14
N ALA A 334 25.24 -12.12 15.84
CA ALA A 334 24.59 -12.85 14.79
C ALA A 334 25.26 -14.23 14.63
N GLU A 335 24.47 -15.26 14.50
CA GLU A 335 24.93 -16.60 14.17
C GLU A 335 24.74 -16.82 12.66
N ILE A 336 25.81 -17.10 11.96
CA ILE A 336 25.83 -17.28 10.52
C ILE A 336 26.44 -18.64 10.19
N GLY A 337 25.65 -19.51 9.56
CA GLY A 337 26.10 -20.81 9.07
C GLY A 337 25.86 -20.89 7.57
N PHE A 338 26.93 -21.03 6.78
CA PHE A 338 26.86 -21.17 5.32
C PHE A 338 27.78 -22.28 4.82
N GLU A 339 27.27 -23.06 3.89
CA GLU A 339 28.05 -23.96 3.03
C GLU A 339 28.09 -23.34 1.64
N MET A 340 29.28 -23.14 1.09
CA MET A 340 29.48 -22.50 -0.19
C MET A 340 30.24 -23.42 -1.15
N THR A 341 29.84 -23.38 -2.42
CA THR A 341 30.53 -24.01 -3.54
C THR A 341 30.98 -22.92 -4.51
N ASP A 342 32.15 -23.10 -5.13
CA ASP A 342 32.73 -22.18 -6.11
C ASP A 342 32.80 -20.73 -5.59
N PHE A 343 33.43 -20.55 -4.42
CA PHE A 343 33.43 -19.30 -3.69
C PHE A 343 34.39 -18.27 -4.29
N ASP A 344 33.87 -17.24 -4.95
CA ASP A 344 34.63 -16.07 -5.38
C ASP A 344 34.62 -14.97 -4.29
N LEU A 345 35.74 -14.81 -3.63
CA LEU A 345 35.93 -13.79 -2.56
C LEU A 345 36.04 -12.36 -3.10
N THR A 346 36.26 -12.16 -4.39
CA THR A 346 36.57 -10.85 -4.97
C THR A 346 35.44 -9.83 -4.76
N PRO A 347 34.16 -10.14 -4.97
CA PRO A 347 33.07 -9.20 -4.72
C PRO A 347 32.92 -8.84 -3.24
N ILE A 348 33.13 -9.80 -2.35
CA ILE A 348 33.01 -9.62 -0.90
C ILE A 348 34.16 -8.73 -0.39
N ALA A 349 35.39 -9.00 -0.84
CA ALA A 349 36.55 -8.18 -0.49
C ALA A 349 36.37 -6.74 -0.99
N ALA A 350 35.83 -6.53 -2.18
CA ALA A 350 35.52 -5.20 -2.71
C ALA A 350 34.45 -4.48 -1.89
N ALA A 351 33.36 -5.17 -1.51
CA ALA A 351 32.32 -4.60 -0.66
C ALA A 351 32.82 -4.24 0.75
N LEU A 352 33.63 -5.11 1.36
CA LEU A 352 34.27 -4.84 2.66
C LEU A 352 35.23 -3.66 2.57
N LYS A 353 36.02 -3.55 1.50
CA LYS A 353 36.91 -2.43 1.26
C LYS A 353 36.16 -1.10 1.10
N ALA A 354 35.09 -1.09 0.31
CA ALA A 354 34.22 0.08 0.13
C ALA A 354 33.57 0.50 1.45
N GLY A 355 33.09 -0.46 2.26
CA GLY A 355 32.56 -0.22 3.59
C GLY A 355 33.61 0.37 4.53
N TYR A 356 34.81 -0.15 4.52
CA TYR A 356 35.94 0.36 5.31
C TYR A 356 36.33 1.78 4.90
N GLU A 357 36.40 2.06 3.60
CA GLU A 357 36.72 3.41 3.08
C GLU A 357 35.64 4.43 3.48
N LYS A 358 34.38 4.03 3.56
CA LYS A 358 33.22 4.90 3.93
C LYS A 358 33.12 5.16 5.43
N TYR A 359 33.31 4.15 6.25
CA TYR A 359 33.02 4.23 7.70
C TYR A 359 34.29 4.27 8.59
N GLY A 360 35.47 4.16 8.00
CA GLY A 360 36.76 4.30 8.68
C GLY A 360 37.02 3.27 9.79
N ALA A 361 38.00 3.61 10.64
CA ALA A 361 38.42 2.72 11.74
C ALA A 361 37.39 2.55 12.87
N GLU A 362 36.38 3.40 12.98
CA GLU A 362 35.28 3.23 13.95
C GLU A 362 34.39 2.05 13.58
N GLY A 363 34.25 1.71 12.28
CA GLY A 363 33.65 0.45 11.84
C GLY A 363 34.54 -0.78 12.07
N ALA A 364 35.82 -0.62 12.29
CA ALA A 364 36.79 -1.71 12.49
C ALA A 364 36.74 -2.36 13.89
N ALA A 365 35.91 -1.86 14.81
CA ALA A 365 35.58 -2.58 16.05
C ALA A 365 34.77 -3.87 15.77
N TYR A 366 34.27 -4.05 14.57
CA TYR A 366 33.72 -5.30 14.08
C TYR A 366 34.89 -6.17 13.55
N ASN A 367 35.47 -6.95 14.45
CA ASN A 367 36.45 -7.98 14.09
C ASN A 367 35.69 -9.32 13.94
N PRO A 368 35.29 -9.71 12.71
CA PRO A 368 34.74 -11.04 12.51
C PRO A 368 35.89 -12.03 12.73
N GLN A 369 35.85 -12.80 13.80
CA GLN A 369 36.65 -14.01 13.89
C GLN A 369 36.10 -15.00 12.86
N LEU A 370 36.52 -14.86 11.61
CA LEU A 370 36.29 -15.85 10.58
C LEU A 370 37.10 -17.10 10.98
N LYS A 371 36.41 -18.09 11.53
CA LYS A 371 36.97 -19.45 11.63
C LYS A 371 36.61 -20.17 10.34
N PHE A 372 37.61 -20.41 9.52
CA PHE A 372 37.51 -21.31 8.35
C PHE A 372 37.60 -22.75 8.81
#